data_86c24d184a67af6d202b103342088977
#
_entry.id   86c24d184a67af6d202b103342088977
#
_cell.length_a   1.000
_cell.length_b   1.000
_cell.length_c   1.000
_cell.angle_alpha   90.00
_cell.angle_beta   90.00
_cell.angle_gamma   90.00
#
_symmetry.space_group_name_H-M   'P 1'
#
loop_
_entity.id
_entity.type
_entity.pdbx_description
1 polymer ?
#
loop_
_entity_poly.entity_id
_entity_poly.type
_entity_poly.pdbx_seq_one_letter_code
_entity_poly.pdbx_strand_id
1 'polypeptide(L)'
;MKILDRFFKFFAIALALYCPINAWAYLDPGTGSMLLSVLIGLTSSGYFLIRKLPGMMRSVFFKIKGKEDDLKNNSIVFYAESAAYWSTFKPVLQALAKRQTRVTYLTSDENDPVFNSGLEKWVHAKFIGKGQTAYTALGFLEADVFVLTTPGIDVLQIRRSAGVKKYVHIVHAAGDIHTYKFYSFDYYDAVYCAGPAQVKSLRSLEAQRHTAPKDLPLLGCPYFDGMVARKTPDMKPDENTILIAPTWGKNGLLTRTGSMIPKLLAEAGYHVILRPHPQSFISDKTLMDELTEELKGYTNIEWDRNPDGFKSLSRAQLMISDVSGVIFDFAFIFLRPVISVGSGPMKDGFEAWEIPHEAWEMQSLDSLGRRIYPGQEQSIPATVRDLLSRHEDLAGRIEALRNKNVVNFGCAGEPIAEALMKLAQSLQAEKKSK
;
A
#
# COMPACT_ATOMS: atom_id res chain seq x y z
N MET A 1 -34.39 7.59 -7.89
CA MET A 1 -34.32 8.95 -7.27
C MET A 1 -35.67 9.66 -7.26
N LYS A 2 -36.38 9.82 -8.38
CA LYS A 2 -37.70 10.51 -8.44
C LYS A 2 -38.85 9.83 -7.65
N ILE A 3 -38.85 8.51 -7.49
CA ILE A 3 -39.88 7.77 -6.74
C ILE A 3 -39.66 7.92 -5.23
N LEU A 4 -38.42 7.96 -4.77
CA LEU A 4 -38.06 8.15 -3.35
C LEU A 4 -38.37 9.56 -2.86
N ASP A 5 -38.14 10.56 -3.72
CA ASP A 5 -38.50 11.98 -3.44
C ASP A 5 -40.02 12.19 -3.32
N ARG A 6 -40.80 11.48 -4.15
CA ARG A 6 -42.25 11.46 -4.03
C ARG A 6 -42.74 10.74 -2.75
N PHE A 7 -42.10 9.67 -2.37
CA PHE A 7 -42.43 8.93 -1.14
C PHE A 7 -42.15 9.77 0.12
N PHE A 8 -41.03 10.49 0.14
CA PHE A 8 -40.68 11.40 1.24
C PHE A 8 -41.62 12.59 1.34
N LYS A 9 -42.02 13.18 0.21
CA LYS A 9 -43.01 14.26 0.18
C LYS A 9 -44.39 13.78 0.64
N PHE A 10 -44.81 12.59 0.24
CA PHE A 10 -46.07 12.01 0.66
C PHE A 10 -46.09 11.66 2.16
N PHE A 11 -44.96 11.14 2.70
CA PHE A 11 -44.84 10.82 4.12
C PHE A 11 -44.79 12.09 5.00
N ALA A 12 -44.10 13.13 4.56
CA ALA A 12 -44.06 14.43 5.24
C ALA A 12 -45.45 15.10 5.27
N ILE A 13 -46.20 15.00 4.18
CA ILE A 13 -47.58 15.51 4.07
C ILE A 13 -48.55 14.69 4.95
N ALA A 14 -48.39 13.36 4.96
CA ALA A 14 -49.21 12.50 5.82
C ALA A 14 -48.97 12.73 7.32
N LEU A 15 -47.69 12.98 7.71
CA LEU A 15 -47.31 13.31 9.08
C LEU A 15 -47.90 14.68 9.52
N ALA A 16 -47.88 15.66 8.59
CA ALA A 16 -48.44 16.99 8.82
C ALA A 16 -49.99 16.96 8.92
N LEU A 17 -50.65 16.07 8.20
CA LEU A 17 -52.13 15.90 8.23
C LEU A 17 -52.61 15.06 9.39
N TYR A 18 -51.79 14.23 10.02
CA TYR A 18 -52.16 13.36 11.14
C TYR A 18 -51.95 14.00 12.53
N CYS A 19 -51.29 15.15 12.61
CA CYS A 19 -51.17 15.91 13.85
C CYS A 19 -52.43 16.78 14.01
N PRO A 20 -53.37 16.45 14.91
CA PRO A 20 -54.52 17.29 15.16
C PRO A 20 -54.06 18.64 15.72
N ILE A 21 -54.53 19.71 15.13
CA ILE A 21 -54.14 21.12 15.39
C ILE A 21 -54.30 21.49 16.88
N ASN A 22 -55.06 20.75 17.66
CA ASN A 22 -55.28 20.96 19.07
C ASN A 22 -54.20 20.38 20.01
N ALA A 23 -53.20 19.66 19.51
CA ALA A 23 -52.11 19.13 20.35
C ALA A 23 -50.97 20.14 20.61
N TRP A 24 -50.96 21.28 19.93
CA TRP A 24 -49.91 22.29 20.05
C TRP A 24 -50.06 23.22 21.27
N ALA A 25 -51.24 23.19 21.97
CA ALA A 25 -51.52 24.07 23.07
C ALA A 25 -50.92 23.61 24.44
N TYR A 26 -50.30 22.43 24.52
CA TYR A 26 -49.79 21.84 25.77
C TYR A 26 -48.34 21.38 25.76
N LEU A 27 -47.56 21.73 24.71
CA LEU A 27 -46.14 21.41 24.67
C LEU A 27 -45.33 22.56 25.30
N ASP A 28 -44.79 22.31 26.48
CA ASP A 28 -43.80 23.21 27.04
C ASP A 28 -42.55 23.25 26.14
N PRO A 29 -41.73 24.36 26.17
CA PRO A 29 -40.55 24.50 25.30
C PRO A 29 -39.51 23.37 25.44
N GLY A 30 -39.46 22.68 26.59
CA GLY A 30 -38.58 21.55 26.84
C GLY A 30 -39.04 20.27 26.13
N THR A 31 -40.32 19.97 26.16
CA THR A 31 -40.92 18.78 25.54
C THR A 31 -40.90 18.90 24.01
N GLY A 32 -41.11 20.11 23.49
CA GLY A 32 -41.01 20.40 22.05
C GLY A 32 -39.61 20.16 21.49
N SER A 33 -38.58 20.58 22.22
CA SER A 33 -37.16 20.38 21.81
C SER A 33 -36.77 18.90 21.87
N MET A 34 -37.26 18.15 22.85
CA MET A 34 -37.03 16.72 23.00
C MET A 34 -37.67 15.91 21.85
N LEU A 35 -38.91 16.24 21.47
CA LEU A 35 -39.61 15.66 20.34
C LEU A 35 -38.93 15.96 19.01
N LEU A 36 -38.42 17.17 18.80
CA LEU A 36 -37.66 17.57 17.63
C LEU A 36 -36.35 16.80 17.56
N SER A 37 -35.64 16.63 18.66
CA SER A 37 -34.39 15.87 18.74
C SER A 37 -34.60 14.38 18.42
N VAL A 38 -35.69 13.78 18.90
CA VAL A 38 -36.07 12.39 18.58
C VAL A 38 -36.43 12.26 17.08
N LEU A 39 -37.17 13.22 16.52
CA LEU A 39 -37.50 13.24 15.10
C LEU A 39 -36.25 13.40 14.20
N ILE A 40 -35.34 14.27 14.59
CA ILE A 40 -34.01 14.43 13.87
C ILE A 40 -33.19 13.16 14.01
N GLY A 41 -33.16 12.52 15.17
CA GLY A 41 -32.50 11.25 15.42
C GLY A 41 -33.05 10.11 14.55
N LEU A 42 -34.40 9.99 14.51
CA LEU A 42 -35.07 8.96 13.69
C LEU A 42 -34.90 9.21 12.19
N THR A 43 -35.03 10.46 11.74
CA THR A 43 -34.84 10.80 10.33
C THR A 43 -33.40 10.63 9.89
N SER A 44 -32.42 11.00 10.72
CA SER A 44 -31.00 10.78 10.46
C SER A 44 -30.67 9.28 10.42
N SER A 45 -31.16 8.52 11.40
CA SER A 45 -30.99 7.06 11.45
C SER A 45 -31.66 6.37 10.26
N GLY A 46 -32.88 6.80 9.89
CA GLY A 46 -33.58 6.32 8.70
C GLY A 46 -32.83 6.64 7.40
N TYR A 47 -32.29 7.86 7.27
CA TYR A 47 -31.45 8.26 6.13
C TYR A 47 -30.19 7.40 6.03
N PHE A 48 -29.49 7.16 7.15
CA PHE A 48 -28.31 6.28 7.17
C PHE A 48 -28.65 4.81 6.86
N LEU A 49 -29.78 4.30 7.37
CA LEU A 49 -30.28 2.97 7.03
C LEU A 49 -30.58 2.86 5.54
N ILE A 50 -31.32 3.79 4.95
CA ILE A 50 -31.68 3.81 3.54
C ILE A 50 -30.43 3.94 2.65
N ARG A 51 -29.42 4.71 3.09
CA ARG A 51 -28.16 4.86 2.37
C ARG A 51 -27.29 3.59 2.41
N LYS A 52 -27.41 2.79 3.49
CA LYS A 52 -26.74 1.48 3.64
C LYS A 52 -27.51 0.31 2.99
N LEU A 53 -28.84 0.42 2.88
CA LEU A 53 -29.70 -0.61 2.26
C LEU A 53 -29.26 -1.04 0.85
N PRO A 54 -28.89 -0.14 -0.09
CA PRO A 54 -28.41 -0.57 -1.40
C PRO A 54 -27.13 -1.43 -1.32
N GLY A 55 -26.24 -1.14 -0.35
CA GLY A 55 -25.05 -1.95 -0.11
C GLY A 55 -25.38 -3.32 0.47
N MET A 56 -26.25 -3.34 1.49
CA MET A 56 -26.76 -4.58 2.09
C MET A 56 -27.59 -5.41 1.09
N MET A 57 -28.49 -4.79 0.34
CA MET A 57 -29.25 -5.50 -0.71
C MET A 57 -28.33 -5.97 -1.84
N ARG A 58 -27.30 -5.23 -2.22
CA ARG A 58 -26.30 -5.68 -3.18
C ARG A 58 -25.51 -6.87 -2.65
N SER A 59 -25.11 -6.88 -1.35
CA SER A 59 -24.40 -8.00 -0.74
C SER A 59 -25.30 -9.25 -0.65
N VAL A 60 -26.55 -9.09 -0.26
CA VAL A 60 -27.56 -10.18 -0.30
C VAL A 60 -27.81 -10.61 -1.75
N PHE A 61 -27.88 -9.67 -2.71
CA PHE A 61 -28.06 -9.96 -4.13
C PHE A 61 -26.82 -10.62 -4.76
N PHE A 62 -25.61 -10.29 -4.30
CA PHE A 62 -24.38 -11.00 -4.66
C PHE A 62 -24.37 -12.42 -4.08
N LYS A 63 -24.90 -12.61 -2.87
CA LYS A 63 -25.08 -13.94 -2.26
C LYS A 63 -26.17 -14.77 -3.00
N ILE A 64 -27.23 -14.12 -3.50
CA ILE A 64 -28.36 -14.77 -4.18
C ILE A 64 -28.12 -14.94 -5.69
N LYS A 65 -27.40 -14.05 -6.37
CA LYS A 65 -27.17 -14.02 -7.82
C LYS A 65 -25.79 -14.51 -8.26
N GLY A 66 -24.85 -14.65 -7.34
CA GLY A 66 -23.64 -15.40 -7.61
C GLY A 66 -24.05 -16.83 -7.86
N LYS A 67 -23.87 -17.33 -9.10
CA LYS A 67 -23.95 -18.77 -9.36
C LYS A 67 -23.07 -19.41 -8.29
N GLU A 68 -23.74 -20.11 -7.40
CA GLU A 68 -23.16 -20.70 -6.18
C GLU A 68 -21.95 -21.61 -6.44
N ASP A 69 -21.75 -22.03 -7.70
CA ASP A 69 -20.74 -22.99 -8.08
C ASP A 69 -19.33 -22.42 -8.30
N ASP A 70 -19.19 -21.16 -8.69
CA ASP A 70 -17.86 -20.59 -9.02
C ASP A 70 -17.05 -20.14 -7.76
N LEU A 71 -17.73 -19.82 -6.65
CA LEU A 71 -17.06 -19.36 -5.43
C LEU A 71 -16.84 -20.49 -4.40
N LYS A 72 -17.56 -21.61 -4.50
CA LYS A 72 -17.47 -22.73 -3.55
C LYS A 72 -16.19 -23.57 -3.67
N ASN A 73 -15.40 -23.41 -4.75
CA ASN A 73 -14.17 -24.16 -4.98
C ASN A 73 -12.89 -23.32 -4.89
N ASN A 74 -12.98 -22.02 -4.59
CA ASN A 74 -11.81 -21.14 -4.49
C ASN A 74 -11.31 -21.12 -3.06
N SER A 75 -10.35 -21.99 -2.76
CA SER A 75 -9.73 -22.01 -1.44
C SER A 75 -8.86 -20.79 -1.18
N ILE A 76 -8.32 -20.14 -2.23
CA ILE A 76 -7.43 -18.98 -2.13
C ILE A 76 -8.07 -17.78 -2.83
N VAL A 77 -8.25 -16.69 -2.10
CA VAL A 77 -8.78 -15.43 -2.61
C VAL A 77 -7.77 -14.31 -2.36
N PHE A 78 -7.47 -13.54 -3.39
CA PHE A 78 -6.65 -12.33 -3.30
C PHE A 78 -7.51 -11.08 -3.32
N TYR A 79 -7.08 -10.01 -2.66
CA TYR A 79 -7.69 -8.71 -2.77
C TYR A 79 -6.67 -7.60 -2.96
N ALA A 80 -6.91 -6.74 -3.95
CA ALA A 80 -6.16 -5.52 -4.21
C ALA A 80 -7.06 -4.28 -4.10
N GLU A 81 -6.67 -3.30 -3.31
CA GLU A 81 -7.39 -2.02 -3.21
C GLU A 81 -7.22 -1.16 -4.47
N SER A 82 -6.14 -1.35 -5.20
CA SER A 82 -5.84 -0.63 -6.44
C SER A 82 -4.89 -1.42 -7.34
N ALA A 83 -4.81 -1.02 -8.61
CA ALA A 83 -3.88 -1.54 -9.61
C ALA A 83 -2.40 -1.44 -9.19
N ALA A 84 -2.04 -0.56 -8.25
CA ALA A 84 -0.67 -0.40 -7.76
C ALA A 84 -0.11 -1.71 -7.15
N TYR A 85 -0.97 -2.54 -6.56
CA TYR A 85 -0.56 -3.80 -5.94
C TYR A 85 -0.43 -4.97 -6.91
N TRP A 86 -0.76 -4.77 -8.19
CA TRP A 86 -0.58 -5.78 -9.23
C TRP A 86 0.86 -6.29 -9.32
N SER A 87 1.84 -5.40 -9.23
CA SER A 87 3.27 -5.74 -9.25
C SER A 87 3.68 -6.71 -8.13
N THR A 88 3.00 -6.66 -6.98
CA THR A 88 3.22 -7.57 -5.85
C THR A 88 2.54 -8.91 -6.06
N PHE A 89 1.31 -8.93 -6.57
CA PHE A 89 0.56 -10.19 -6.70
C PHE A 89 0.88 -10.97 -7.97
N LYS A 90 1.23 -10.29 -9.07
CA LYS A 90 1.49 -10.91 -10.37
C LYS A 90 2.46 -12.10 -10.30
N PRO A 91 3.65 -12.02 -9.68
CA PRO A 91 4.59 -13.14 -9.61
C PRO A 91 4.00 -14.36 -8.89
N VAL A 92 3.26 -14.14 -7.81
CA VAL A 92 2.58 -15.20 -7.04
C VAL A 92 1.49 -15.86 -7.88
N LEU A 93 0.66 -15.06 -8.56
CA LEU A 93 -0.41 -15.55 -9.43
C LEU A 93 0.14 -16.33 -10.62
N GLN A 94 1.25 -15.89 -11.21
CA GLN A 94 1.95 -16.62 -12.27
C GLN A 94 2.48 -17.97 -11.77
N ALA A 95 3.04 -18.02 -10.55
CA ALA A 95 3.52 -19.26 -9.95
C ALA A 95 2.38 -20.23 -9.62
N LEU A 96 1.22 -19.73 -9.15
CA LEU A 96 0.01 -20.53 -8.95
C LEU A 96 -0.57 -21.07 -10.28
N ALA A 97 -0.57 -20.21 -11.30
CA ALA A 97 -1.06 -20.60 -12.64
C ALA A 97 -0.18 -21.70 -13.29
N LYS A 98 1.16 -21.62 -13.15
CA LYS A 98 2.08 -22.69 -13.58
C LYS A 98 1.78 -24.03 -12.88
N ARG A 99 1.32 -23.99 -11.63
CA ARG A 99 0.90 -25.17 -10.84
C ARG A 99 -0.56 -25.55 -11.06
N GLN A 100 -1.22 -24.96 -12.07
CA GLN A 100 -2.60 -25.21 -12.41
C GLN A 100 -3.59 -25.01 -11.24
N THR A 101 -3.24 -24.10 -10.33
CA THR A 101 -4.08 -23.75 -9.17
C THR A 101 -5.00 -22.59 -9.51
N ARG A 102 -6.30 -22.81 -9.40
CA ARG A 102 -7.31 -21.77 -9.59
C ARG A 102 -7.45 -20.91 -8.35
N VAL A 103 -7.52 -19.61 -8.54
CA VAL A 103 -7.71 -18.61 -7.48
C VAL A 103 -8.72 -17.55 -7.91
N THR A 104 -9.32 -16.89 -6.93
CA THR A 104 -10.12 -15.69 -7.16
C THR A 104 -9.29 -14.45 -6.84
N TYR A 105 -9.38 -13.43 -7.69
CA TYR A 105 -8.74 -12.14 -7.47
C TYR A 105 -9.81 -11.04 -7.44
N LEU A 106 -10.02 -10.47 -6.28
CA LEU A 106 -10.94 -9.36 -6.06
C LEU A 106 -10.18 -8.04 -6.15
N THR A 107 -10.72 -7.07 -6.84
CA THR A 107 -10.08 -5.74 -6.95
C THR A 107 -11.10 -4.62 -6.78
N SER A 108 -10.62 -3.49 -6.23
CA SER A 108 -11.37 -2.24 -6.16
C SER A 108 -10.98 -1.25 -7.27
N ASP A 109 -10.24 -1.72 -8.29
CA ASP A 109 -9.88 -0.93 -9.47
C ASP A 109 -10.45 -1.55 -10.74
N GLU A 110 -11.27 -0.78 -11.47
CA GLU A 110 -11.87 -1.22 -12.74
C GLU A 110 -10.83 -1.43 -13.85
N ASN A 111 -9.68 -0.74 -13.72
CA ASN A 111 -8.57 -0.79 -14.68
C ASN A 111 -7.41 -1.66 -14.17
N ASP A 112 -7.66 -2.55 -13.21
CA ASP A 112 -6.63 -3.44 -12.69
C ASP A 112 -6.05 -4.30 -13.83
N PRO A 113 -4.71 -4.34 -13.99
CA PRO A 113 -4.07 -5.13 -15.03
C PRO A 113 -4.39 -6.62 -15.01
N VAL A 114 -4.93 -7.14 -13.91
CA VAL A 114 -5.35 -8.55 -13.80
C VAL A 114 -6.34 -8.94 -14.91
N PHE A 115 -7.24 -8.02 -15.33
CA PHE A 115 -8.26 -8.29 -16.34
C PHE A 115 -7.71 -8.57 -17.75
N ASN A 116 -6.45 -8.18 -18.01
CA ASN A 116 -5.76 -8.39 -19.29
C ASN A 116 -4.38 -9.03 -19.07
N SER A 117 -4.26 -9.91 -18.08
CA SER A 117 -2.98 -10.45 -17.62
C SER A 117 -2.49 -11.69 -18.37
N GLY A 118 -3.37 -12.34 -19.16
CA GLY A 118 -3.13 -13.65 -19.75
C GLY A 118 -3.24 -14.81 -18.75
N LEU A 119 -3.75 -14.55 -17.54
CA LEU A 119 -3.91 -15.54 -16.47
C LEU A 119 -5.37 -16.00 -16.28
N GLU A 120 -6.29 -15.58 -17.14
CA GLU A 120 -7.75 -15.71 -16.97
C GLU A 120 -8.20 -17.19 -16.84
N LYS A 121 -7.41 -18.12 -17.34
CA LYS A 121 -7.66 -19.58 -17.18
C LYS A 121 -7.55 -20.01 -15.71
N TRP A 122 -6.69 -19.37 -14.92
CA TRP A 122 -6.34 -19.77 -13.56
C TRP A 122 -6.75 -18.73 -12.50
N VAL A 123 -6.89 -17.47 -12.91
CA VAL A 123 -7.23 -16.34 -12.04
C VAL A 123 -8.60 -15.82 -12.43
N HIS A 124 -9.60 -16.08 -11.59
CA HIS A 124 -10.92 -15.49 -11.75
C HIS A 124 -10.95 -14.09 -11.16
N ALA A 125 -10.77 -13.08 -12.00
CA ALA A 125 -10.73 -11.68 -11.59
C ALA A 125 -12.14 -11.06 -11.52
N LYS A 126 -12.40 -10.28 -10.45
CA LYS A 126 -13.68 -9.61 -10.26
C LYS A 126 -13.51 -8.23 -9.62
N PHE A 127 -14.07 -7.21 -10.25
CA PHE A 127 -14.25 -5.90 -9.63
C PHE A 127 -15.41 -5.95 -8.63
N ILE A 128 -15.16 -5.52 -7.37
CA ILE A 128 -16.14 -5.58 -6.28
C ILE A 128 -16.63 -4.22 -5.80
N GLY A 129 -16.29 -3.15 -6.53
CA GLY A 129 -16.60 -1.77 -6.17
C GLY A 129 -15.45 -1.09 -5.45
N LYS A 130 -15.64 0.18 -5.08
CA LYS A 130 -14.65 1.02 -4.37
C LYS A 130 -15.14 1.37 -2.98
N GLY A 131 -14.21 1.59 -2.05
CA GLY A 131 -14.51 2.07 -0.70
C GLY A 131 -15.52 1.19 0.04
N GLN A 132 -16.55 1.80 0.62
CA GLN A 132 -17.54 1.11 1.46
C GLN A 132 -18.25 -0.06 0.75
N THR A 133 -18.43 0.01 -0.57
CA THR A 133 -19.05 -1.09 -1.34
C THR A 133 -18.14 -2.32 -1.31
N ALA A 134 -16.85 -2.15 -1.57
CA ALA A 134 -15.88 -3.24 -1.51
C ALA A 134 -15.75 -3.78 -0.08
N TYR A 135 -15.61 -2.92 0.91
CA TYR A 135 -15.45 -3.35 2.32
C TYR A 135 -16.66 -4.13 2.82
N THR A 136 -17.88 -3.74 2.40
CA THR A 136 -19.10 -4.50 2.72
C THR A 136 -19.08 -5.88 2.05
N ALA A 137 -18.67 -5.97 0.79
CA ALA A 137 -18.57 -7.25 0.08
C ALA A 137 -17.56 -8.20 0.75
N LEU A 138 -16.39 -7.67 1.15
CA LEU A 138 -15.34 -8.41 1.86
C LEU A 138 -15.80 -8.93 3.22
N GLY A 139 -16.66 -8.21 3.93
CA GLY A 139 -17.25 -8.65 5.20
C GLY A 139 -18.13 -9.90 5.11
N PHE A 140 -18.56 -10.29 3.91
CA PHE A 140 -19.33 -11.52 3.63
C PHE A 140 -18.55 -12.55 2.81
N LEU A 141 -17.24 -12.36 2.66
CA LEU A 141 -16.40 -13.28 1.90
C LEU A 141 -16.33 -14.65 2.57
N GLU A 142 -16.38 -15.72 1.77
CA GLU A 142 -16.11 -17.09 2.18
C GLU A 142 -14.85 -17.58 1.46
N ALA A 143 -13.80 -17.96 2.22
CA ALA A 143 -12.54 -18.45 1.68
C ALA A 143 -11.79 -19.28 2.72
N ASP A 144 -10.99 -20.26 2.29
CA ASP A 144 -10.04 -20.92 3.19
C ASP A 144 -8.89 -19.96 3.53
N VAL A 145 -8.30 -19.34 2.51
CA VAL A 145 -7.19 -18.38 2.65
C VAL A 145 -7.55 -17.08 1.93
N PHE A 146 -7.50 -15.97 2.65
CA PHE A 146 -7.66 -14.63 2.09
C PHE A 146 -6.35 -13.87 2.14
N VAL A 147 -5.84 -13.48 0.98
CA VAL A 147 -4.53 -12.89 0.77
C VAL A 147 -4.66 -11.40 0.47
N LEU A 148 -3.98 -10.58 1.25
CA LEU A 148 -3.98 -9.13 1.10
C LEU A 148 -2.56 -8.56 1.23
N THR A 149 -2.39 -7.34 0.76
CA THR A 149 -1.26 -6.48 1.09
C THR A 149 -1.70 -5.20 1.82
N THR A 150 -3.00 -5.06 2.10
CA THR A 150 -3.59 -3.96 2.85
C THR A 150 -3.36 -4.16 4.34
N PRO A 151 -2.73 -3.23 5.06
CA PRO A 151 -2.57 -3.31 6.51
C PRO A 151 -3.86 -2.95 7.25
N GLY A 152 -3.95 -3.31 8.54
CA GLY A 152 -4.98 -2.80 9.45
C GLY A 152 -6.38 -3.39 9.24
N ILE A 153 -6.50 -4.67 8.88
CA ILE A 153 -7.79 -5.38 8.91
C ILE A 153 -8.33 -5.38 10.36
N ASP A 154 -9.64 -5.25 10.51
CA ASP A 154 -10.38 -5.05 11.78
C ASP A 154 -10.01 -3.77 12.57
N VAL A 155 -9.00 -3.04 12.14
CA VAL A 155 -8.60 -1.75 12.73
C VAL A 155 -9.16 -0.60 11.90
N LEU A 156 -8.96 -0.66 10.58
CA LEU A 156 -9.41 0.37 9.64
C LEU A 156 -10.75 -0.02 8.99
N GLN A 157 -10.85 0.08 7.67
CA GLN A 157 -12.12 -0.09 6.96
C GLN A 157 -12.50 -1.55 6.69
N ILE A 158 -11.49 -2.41 6.47
CA ILE A 158 -11.71 -3.81 6.11
C ILE A 158 -11.96 -4.62 7.40
N ARG A 159 -13.16 -5.19 7.51
CA ARG A 159 -13.52 -6.07 8.63
C ARG A 159 -13.27 -7.52 8.26
N ARG A 160 -12.86 -8.32 9.25
CA ARG A 160 -12.74 -9.76 9.07
C ARG A 160 -14.12 -10.37 8.85
N SER A 161 -14.23 -11.25 7.86
CA SER A 161 -15.42 -12.08 7.62
C SER A 161 -15.33 -13.36 8.45
N ALA A 162 -16.44 -13.77 9.05
CA ALA A 162 -16.54 -15.07 9.72
C ALA A 162 -16.43 -16.26 8.74
N GLY A 163 -16.62 -16.02 7.44
CA GLY A 163 -16.49 -17.03 6.39
C GLY A 163 -15.05 -17.28 5.94
N VAL A 164 -14.09 -16.50 6.40
CA VAL A 164 -12.66 -16.66 6.05
C VAL A 164 -11.92 -17.36 7.18
N LYS A 165 -11.21 -18.45 6.88
CA LYS A 165 -10.50 -19.23 7.89
C LYS A 165 -9.14 -18.63 8.24
N LYS A 166 -8.36 -18.18 7.25
CA LYS A 166 -7.01 -17.62 7.42
C LYS A 166 -6.81 -16.35 6.61
N TYR A 167 -6.29 -15.32 7.27
CA TYR A 167 -5.90 -14.04 6.69
C TYR A 167 -4.39 -13.99 6.56
N VAL A 168 -3.89 -13.87 5.34
CA VAL A 168 -2.46 -13.84 5.02
C VAL A 168 -2.10 -12.47 4.46
N HIS A 169 -1.12 -11.81 5.07
CA HIS A 169 -0.52 -10.60 4.53
C HIS A 169 0.72 -10.93 3.70
N ILE A 170 0.80 -10.45 2.47
CA ILE A 170 2.03 -10.47 1.67
C ILE A 170 2.61 -9.07 1.67
N VAL A 171 3.88 -8.93 2.05
CA VAL A 171 4.55 -7.64 2.05
C VAL A 171 4.83 -7.16 0.62
N HIS A 172 4.69 -5.84 0.40
CA HIS A 172 4.93 -5.20 -0.89
C HIS A 172 6.20 -4.32 -0.91
N ALA A 173 6.98 -4.35 0.16
CA ALA A 173 8.25 -3.65 0.30
C ALA A 173 9.22 -4.45 1.16
N ALA A 174 10.52 -4.25 0.97
CA ALA A 174 11.56 -4.90 1.78
C ALA A 174 11.74 -4.26 3.16
N GLY A 175 11.29 -3.02 3.33
CA GLY A 175 11.43 -2.26 4.56
C GLY A 175 10.82 -2.95 5.77
N ASP A 176 11.27 -2.55 6.96
CA ASP A 176 10.70 -3.03 8.22
C ASP A 176 9.28 -2.47 8.42
N ILE A 177 8.59 -2.98 9.40
CA ILE A 177 7.19 -2.59 9.67
C ILE A 177 7.04 -1.28 10.44
N HIS A 178 8.12 -0.63 10.80
CA HIS A 178 8.14 0.59 11.62
C HIS A 178 7.28 1.75 11.09
N THR A 179 7.14 1.88 9.78
CA THR A 179 6.38 2.95 9.13
C THR A 179 4.91 2.62 8.89
N TYR A 180 4.45 1.46 9.30
CA TYR A 180 3.03 1.13 9.28
C TYR A 180 2.29 1.77 10.45
N LYS A 181 1.01 2.08 10.27
CA LYS A 181 0.15 2.59 11.35
C LYS A 181 -0.05 1.54 12.43
N PHE A 182 -0.39 1.97 13.65
CA PHE A 182 -0.67 1.07 14.77
C PHE A 182 -1.64 -0.06 14.40
N TYR A 183 -1.36 -1.25 14.88
CA TYR A 183 -2.16 -2.47 14.75
C TYR A 183 -2.30 -2.97 13.31
N SER A 184 -1.37 -2.62 12.43
CA SER A 184 -1.43 -2.98 11.01
C SER A 184 -1.47 -4.47 10.75
N PHE A 185 -0.87 -5.28 11.63
CA PHE A 185 -0.74 -6.72 11.44
C PHE A 185 -1.44 -7.56 12.51
N ASP A 186 -2.05 -6.95 13.53
CA ASP A 186 -2.53 -7.65 14.73
C ASP A 186 -3.60 -8.71 14.43
N TYR A 187 -4.43 -8.48 13.44
CA TYR A 187 -5.53 -9.36 13.07
C TYR A 187 -5.23 -10.27 11.87
N TYR A 188 -3.98 -10.36 11.44
CA TYR A 188 -3.56 -11.36 10.48
C TYR A 188 -3.21 -12.68 11.17
N ASP A 189 -3.50 -13.81 10.51
CA ASP A 189 -3.09 -15.15 10.97
C ASP A 189 -1.65 -15.45 10.54
N ALA A 190 -1.23 -14.91 9.38
CA ALA A 190 0.14 -15.03 8.87
C ALA A 190 0.60 -13.74 8.19
N VAL A 191 1.90 -13.43 8.29
CA VAL A 191 2.56 -12.38 7.52
C VAL A 191 3.77 -12.99 6.81
N TYR A 192 3.74 -13.00 5.49
CA TYR A 192 4.82 -13.52 4.67
C TYR A 192 5.89 -12.45 4.53
N CYS A 193 6.99 -12.64 5.27
CA CYS A 193 8.01 -11.63 5.51
C CYS A 193 9.08 -11.62 4.42
N ALA A 194 9.56 -10.42 4.06
CA ALA A 194 10.66 -10.23 3.13
C ALA A 194 12.01 -10.63 3.73
N GLY A 195 12.16 -10.45 5.04
CA GLY A 195 13.43 -10.71 5.72
C GLY A 195 13.32 -10.81 7.24
N PRO A 196 14.43 -11.17 7.91
CA PRO A 196 14.43 -11.47 9.35
C PRO A 196 14.10 -10.25 10.23
N ALA A 197 14.35 -9.03 9.76
CA ALA A 197 14.03 -7.82 10.53
C ALA A 197 12.52 -7.67 10.75
N GLN A 198 11.71 -7.92 9.72
CA GLN A 198 10.24 -7.87 9.85
C GLN A 198 9.74 -8.91 10.86
N VAL A 199 10.30 -10.12 10.85
CA VAL A 199 9.97 -11.16 11.85
C VAL A 199 10.28 -10.68 13.25
N LYS A 200 11.49 -10.11 13.47
CA LYS A 200 11.91 -9.57 14.76
C LYS A 200 10.97 -8.48 15.27
N SER A 201 10.59 -7.55 14.40
CA SER A 201 9.71 -6.44 14.75
C SER A 201 8.29 -6.93 15.07
N LEU A 202 7.73 -7.86 14.27
CA LEU A 202 6.42 -8.45 14.54
C LEU A 202 6.40 -9.25 15.85
N ARG A 203 7.44 -10.03 16.15
CA ARG A 203 7.56 -10.74 17.44
C ARG A 203 7.64 -9.78 18.63
N SER A 204 8.33 -8.63 18.46
CA SER A 204 8.38 -7.59 19.49
C SER A 204 6.99 -7.00 19.78
N LEU A 205 6.19 -6.72 18.75
CA LEU A 205 4.81 -6.22 18.91
C LEU A 205 3.89 -7.27 19.53
N GLU A 206 3.98 -8.53 19.11
CA GLU A 206 3.21 -9.62 19.70
C GLU A 206 3.48 -9.76 21.21
N ALA A 207 4.75 -9.67 21.60
CA ALA A 207 5.14 -9.75 23.01
C ALA A 207 4.61 -8.57 23.83
N GLN A 208 4.71 -7.34 23.31
CA GLN A 208 4.22 -6.14 24.01
C GLN A 208 2.70 -6.09 24.11
N ARG A 209 1.99 -6.51 23.05
CA ARG A 209 0.53 -6.47 22.98
C ARG A 209 -0.14 -7.73 23.54
N HIS A 210 0.65 -8.71 23.98
CA HIS A 210 0.16 -10.03 24.45
C HIS A 210 -0.80 -10.69 23.43
N THR A 211 -0.51 -10.54 22.13
CA THR A 211 -1.30 -11.16 21.06
C THR A 211 -0.80 -12.58 20.76
N ALA A 212 -1.70 -13.40 20.20
CA ALA A 212 -1.31 -14.73 19.76
C ALA A 212 -0.22 -14.66 18.66
N PRO A 213 0.77 -15.57 18.68
CA PRO A 213 1.83 -15.58 17.68
C PRO A 213 1.26 -15.91 16.29
N LYS A 214 1.64 -15.11 15.30
CA LYS A 214 1.31 -15.31 13.88
C LYS A 214 2.28 -16.28 13.24
N ASP A 215 1.88 -16.88 12.12
CA ASP A 215 2.84 -17.55 11.25
C ASP A 215 3.63 -16.50 10.44
N LEU A 216 4.96 -16.52 10.56
CA LEU A 216 5.87 -15.52 9.97
C LEU A 216 6.95 -16.19 9.10
N PRO A 217 6.59 -16.88 8.01
CA PRO A 217 7.58 -17.49 7.15
C PRO A 217 8.39 -16.43 6.39
N LEU A 218 9.68 -16.70 6.22
CA LEU A 218 10.60 -15.90 5.41
C LEU A 218 10.49 -16.33 3.96
N LEU A 219 9.70 -15.59 3.15
CA LEU A 219 9.40 -15.97 1.77
C LEU A 219 9.83 -14.94 0.74
N GLY A 220 10.23 -13.74 1.18
CA GLY A 220 10.67 -12.67 0.29
C GLY A 220 9.56 -11.67 -0.03
N CYS A 221 9.89 -10.74 -0.92
CA CYS A 221 8.98 -9.68 -1.37
C CYS A 221 8.77 -9.82 -2.89
N PRO A 222 7.59 -10.26 -3.35
CA PRO A 222 7.36 -10.56 -4.76
C PRO A 222 7.34 -9.33 -5.67
N TYR A 223 7.25 -8.13 -5.12
CA TYR A 223 7.44 -6.88 -5.87
C TYR A 223 8.77 -6.87 -6.63
N PHE A 224 9.84 -7.37 -6.00
CA PHE A 224 11.16 -7.42 -6.64
C PHE A 224 11.25 -8.40 -7.81
N ASP A 225 10.43 -9.44 -7.85
CA ASP A 225 10.44 -10.40 -8.95
C ASP A 225 10.13 -9.71 -10.29
N GLY A 226 9.08 -8.86 -10.28
CA GLY A 226 8.71 -8.08 -11.45
C GLY A 226 9.76 -7.04 -11.84
N MET A 227 10.40 -6.41 -10.87
CA MET A 227 11.43 -5.40 -11.11
C MET A 227 12.72 -6.03 -11.66
N VAL A 228 13.17 -7.14 -11.07
CA VAL A 228 14.35 -7.87 -11.51
C VAL A 228 14.16 -8.45 -12.91
N ALA A 229 12.97 -8.97 -13.23
CA ALA A 229 12.66 -9.50 -14.54
C ALA A 229 12.73 -8.46 -15.68
N ARG A 230 12.63 -7.17 -15.36
CA ARG A 230 12.75 -6.05 -16.32
C ARG A 230 14.20 -5.62 -16.55
N LYS A 231 15.13 -6.03 -15.67
CA LYS A 231 16.54 -5.70 -15.78
C LYS A 231 17.18 -6.60 -16.83
N THR A 232 17.76 -5.99 -17.88
CA THR A 232 18.53 -6.70 -18.90
C THR A 232 20.04 -6.54 -18.65
N PRO A 233 20.89 -7.49 -19.09
CA PRO A 233 22.34 -7.45 -18.84
C PRO A 233 23.04 -6.22 -19.44
N ASP A 234 22.53 -5.69 -20.52
CA ASP A 234 23.04 -4.53 -21.26
C ASP A 234 22.52 -3.19 -20.74
N MET A 235 21.65 -3.20 -19.72
CA MET A 235 21.10 -1.99 -19.12
C MET A 235 22.16 -1.26 -18.31
N LYS A 236 22.70 -0.19 -18.90
CA LYS A 236 23.67 0.71 -18.26
C LYS A 236 22.99 2.01 -17.84
N PRO A 237 23.49 2.68 -16.78
CA PRO A 237 23.05 4.03 -16.47
C PRO A 237 23.51 5.02 -17.53
N ASP A 238 22.76 6.12 -17.66
CA ASP A 238 23.21 7.26 -18.46
C ASP A 238 24.37 7.96 -17.71
N GLU A 239 25.37 8.42 -18.46
CA GLU A 239 26.52 9.11 -17.85
C GLU A 239 26.07 10.39 -17.14
N ASN A 240 26.72 10.69 -16.01
CA ASN A 240 26.49 11.88 -15.19
C ASN A 240 25.01 12.10 -14.79
N THR A 241 24.21 11.04 -14.75
CA THR A 241 22.78 11.14 -14.43
C THR A 241 22.48 10.79 -12.98
N ILE A 242 21.88 11.74 -12.26
CA ILE A 242 21.50 11.61 -10.86
C ILE A 242 19.97 11.67 -10.75
N LEU A 243 19.38 10.73 -10.01
CA LEU A 243 17.95 10.71 -9.74
C LEU A 243 17.67 11.34 -8.38
N ILE A 244 16.78 12.33 -8.32
CA ILE A 244 16.20 12.84 -7.07
C ILE A 244 14.78 12.29 -6.96
N ALA A 245 14.54 11.38 -6.00
CA ALA A 245 13.26 10.70 -5.80
C ALA A 245 12.77 10.85 -4.35
N PRO A 246 12.25 12.02 -3.96
CA PRO A 246 11.86 12.33 -2.59
C PRO A 246 10.49 11.77 -2.21
N THR A 247 10.22 11.65 -0.90
CA THR A 247 8.86 11.51 -0.38
C THR A 247 8.10 12.84 -0.47
N TRP A 248 6.83 12.82 -0.11
CA TRP A 248 5.91 13.96 -0.10
C TRP A 248 5.60 14.45 1.31
N GLY A 249 4.94 15.62 1.41
CA GLY A 249 4.44 16.19 2.65
C GLY A 249 5.49 17.00 3.42
N LYS A 250 5.14 17.42 4.63
CA LYS A 250 5.89 18.41 5.44
C LYS A 250 7.37 18.08 5.67
N ASN A 251 7.71 16.80 5.77
CA ASN A 251 9.06 16.32 6.01
C ASN A 251 9.78 15.87 4.73
N GLY A 252 9.11 15.94 3.57
CA GLY A 252 9.68 15.60 2.28
C GLY A 252 10.90 16.45 1.93
N LEU A 253 11.86 15.87 1.21
CA LEU A 253 13.10 16.55 0.83
C LEU A 253 12.84 17.88 0.12
N LEU A 254 11.96 17.90 -0.88
CA LEU A 254 11.65 19.11 -1.63
C LEU A 254 10.94 20.18 -0.79
N THR A 255 10.14 19.78 0.20
CA THR A 255 9.50 20.72 1.12
C THR A 255 10.53 21.42 2.01
N ARG A 256 11.60 20.71 2.39
CA ARG A 256 12.68 21.24 3.26
C ARG A 256 13.75 22.02 2.51
N THR A 257 14.07 21.63 1.29
CA THR A 257 15.22 22.16 0.54
C THR A 257 14.85 22.94 -0.71
N GLY A 258 13.57 22.92 -1.10
CA GLY A 258 13.12 23.58 -2.34
C GLY A 258 13.90 23.11 -3.56
N SER A 259 14.28 24.05 -4.39
CA SER A 259 15.09 23.85 -5.60
C SER A 259 16.60 23.73 -5.35
N MET A 260 17.08 23.88 -4.11
CA MET A 260 18.52 23.95 -3.78
C MET A 260 19.30 22.74 -4.30
N ILE A 261 18.89 21.52 -3.96
CA ILE A 261 19.62 20.31 -4.35
C ILE A 261 19.61 20.09 -5.87
N PRO A 262 18.46 20.18 -6.58
CA PRO A 262 18.44 20.13 -8.05
C PRO A 262 19.39 21.14 -8.70
N LYS A 263 19.40 22.42 -8.22
CA LYS A 263 20.28 23.47 -8.73
C LYS A 263 21.75 23.16 -8.50
N LEU A 264 22.14 22.78 -7.28
CA LEU A 264 23.52 22.41 -6.95
C LEU A 264 24.09 21.32 -7.87
N LEU A 265 23.27 20.32 -8.17
CA LEU A 265 23.69 19.23 -9.09
C LEU A 265 23.76 19.66 -10.54
N ALA A 266 22.77 20.43 -10.99
CA ALA A 266 22.74 20.94 -12.37
C ALA A 266 23.91 21.89 -12.64
N GLU A 267 24.23 22.79 -11.71
CA GLU A 267 25.39 23.70 -11.75
C GLU A 267 26.73 22.95 -11.66
N ALA A 268 26.76 21.79 -11.02
CA ALA A 268 27.93 20.91 -10.99
C ALA A 268 28.07 20.05 -12.28
N GLY A 269 27.18 20.23 -13.26
CA GLY A 269 27.27 19.59 -14.58
C GLY A 269 26.58 18.21 -14.66
N TYR A 270 25.79 17.80 -13.64
CA TYR A 270 25.02 16.57 -13.69
C TYR A 270 23.73 16.75 -14.49
N HIS A 271 23.30 15.69 -15.17
CA HIS A 271 21.92 15.55 -15.62
C HIS A 271 21.07 15.07 -14.43
N VAL A 272 20.01 15.81 -14.09
CA VAL A 272 19.18 15.55 -12.94
C VAL A 272 17.81 15.06 -13.39
N ILE A 273 17.44 13.83 -13.03
CA ILE A 273 16.06 13.36 -13.14
C ILE A 273 15.37 13.70 -11.81
N LEU A 274 14.42 14.64 -11.85
CA LEU A 274 13.61 14.99 -10.69
C LEU A 274 12.27 14.25 -10.77
N ARG A 275 12.09 13.30 -9.86
CA ARG A 275 10.93 12.43 -9.76
C ARG A 275 10.24 12.56 -8.40
N PRO A 276 9.44 13.60 -8.16
CA PRO A 276 8.65 13.71 -6.95
C PRO A 276 7.66 12.55 -6.82
N HIS A 277 7.31 12.20 -5.58
CA HIS A 277 6.24 11.23 -5.33
C HIS A 277 4.94 11.70 -5.99
N PRO A 278 4.13 10.82 -6.62
CA PRO A 278 2.87 11.24 -7.28
C PRO A 278 1.94 12.05 -6.39
N GLN A 279 1.91 11.76 -5.09
CA GLN A 279 1.12 12.49 -4.11
C GLN A 279 1.55 13.96 -3.95
N SER A 280 2.82 14.31 -4.23
CA SER A 280 3.29 15.71 -4.18
C SER A 280 2.52 16.62 -5.14
N PHE A 281 2.16 16.11 -6.32
CA PHE A 281 1.38 16.87 -7.30
C PHE A 281 -0.07 17.12 -6.88
N ILE A 282 -0.54 16.44 -5.84
CA ILE A 282 -1.90 16.57 -5.27
C ILE A 282 -1.83 17.37 -3.98
N SER A 283 -1.01 16.93 -3.01
CA SER A 283 -0.96 17.49 -1.67
C SER A 283 -0.07 18.72 -1.53
N ASP A 284 1.01 18.78 -2.34
CA ASP A 284 2.02 19.85 -2.29
C ASP A 284 2.02 20.67 -3.60
N LYS A 285 0.85 20.82 -4.25
CA LYS A 285 0.70 21.39 -5.59
C LYS A 285 1.39 22.74 -5.74
N THR A 286 1.19 23.66 -4.79
CA THR A 286 1.81 25.00 -4.82
C THR A 286 3.33 24.92 -4.91
N LEU A 287 3.94 24.10 -4.05
CA LEU A 287 5.39 23.85 -4.08
C LEU A 287 5.84 23.27 -5.44
N MET A 288 5.08 22.31 -5.99
CA MET A 288 5.44 21.73 -7.29
C MET A 288 5.35 22.72 -8.44
N ASP A 289 4.39 23.63 -8.42
CA ASP A 289 4.24 24.71 -9.41
C ASP A 289 5.40 25.73 -9.28
N GLU A 290 5.76 26.14 -8.06
CA GLU A 290 6.90 27.02 -7.76
C GLU A 290 8.22 26.41 -8.25
N LEU A 291 8.49 25.15 -7.88
CA LEU A 291 9.70 24.45 -8.31
C LEU A 291 9.78 24.29 -9.82
N THR A 292 8.64 24.05 -10.49
CA THR A 292 8.61 23.95 -11.95
C THR A 292 9.03 25.26 -12.62
N GLU A 293 8.58 26.39 -12.09
CA GLU A 293 8.97 27.72 -12.64
C GLU A 293 10.43 28.05 -12.30
N GLU A 294 10.87 27.81 -11.05
CA GLU A 294 12.25 28.08 -10.63
C GLU A 294 13.31 27.28 -11.41
N LEU A 295 12.97 26.05 -11.80
CA LEU A 295 13.91 25.14 -12.48
C LEU A 295 13.81 25.19 -13.99
N LYS A 296 12.91 25.97 -14.55
CA LYS A 296 12.63 26.08 -15.99
C LYS A 296 13.85 26.46 -16.86
N GLY A 297 14.78 27.24 -16.26
CA GLY A 297 16.01 27.68 -16.96
C GLY A 297 17.11 26.61 -17.07
N TYR A 298 16.98 25.49 -16.34
CA TYR A 298 17.98 24.43 -16.30
C TYR A 298 17.67 23.34 -17.35
N THR A 299 18.39 23.33 -18.47
CA THR A 299 18.16 22.37 -19.57
C THR A 299 18.60 20.94 -19.24
N ASN A 300 19.38 20.77 -18.18
CA ASN A 300 19.87 19.50 -17.69
C ASN A 300 19.07 18.96 -16.47
N ILE A 301 17.86 19.51 -16.21
CA ILE A 301 16.89 18.99 -15.24
C ILE A 301 15.68 18.44 -16.00
N GLU A 302 15.46 17.14 -15.89
CA GLU A 302 14.34 16.40 -16.46
C GLU A 302 13.31 16.08 -15.38
N TRP A 303 12.02 16.46 -15.58
CA TRP A 303 10.93 16.08 -14.69
C TRP A 303 10.34 14.73 -15.10
N ASP A 304 10.37 13.74 -14.19
CA ASP A 304 9.67 12.48 -14.41
C ASP A 304 8.37 12.42 -13.59
N ARG A 305 7.25 12.42 -14.31
CA ARG A 305 5.87 12.32 -13.77
C ARG A 305 5.22 10.98 -14.10
N ASN A 306 5.98 10.03 -14.68
CA ASN A 306 5.44 8.74 -15.06
C ASN A 306 5.07 7.92 -13.80
N PRO A 307 3.90 7.28 -13.72
CA PRO A 307 3.56 6.38 -12.64
C PRO A 307 4.59 5.24 -12.45
N ASP A 308 5.15 4.72 -13.55
CA ASP A 308 6.21 3.71 -13.53
C ASP A 308 7.61 4.35 -13.42
N GLY A 309 8.26 4.16 -12.28
CA GLY A 309 9.60 4.70 -12.00
C GLY A 309 10.76 3.92 -12.59
N PHE A 310 10.56 2.71 -13.12
CA PHE A 310 11.64 1.82 -13.51
C PHE A 310 12.62 2.46 -14.51
N LYS A 311 12.12 3.22 -15.49
CA LYS A 311 12.95 3.90 -16.48
C LYS A 311 13.91 4.90 -15.83
N SER A 312 13.42 5.75 -14.92
CA SER A 312 14.28 6.73 -14.24
C SER A 312 15.25 6.07 -13.27
N LEU A 313 14.83 5.04 -12.56
CA LEU A 313 15.70 4.23 -11.69
C LEU A 313 16.83 3.58 -12.50
N SER A 314 16.55 3.02 -13.68
CA SER A 314 17.54 2.32 -14.49
C SER A 314 18.59 3.25 -15.10
N ARG A 315 18.22 4.50 -15.41
CA ARG A 315 19.08 5.51 -16.04
C ARG A 315 20.06 6.18 -15.07
N ALA A 316 19.71 6.28 -13.80
CA ALA A 316 20.53 7.02 -12.84
C ALA A 316 21.77 6.22 -12.37
N GLN A 317 22.91 6.88 -12.23
CA GLN A 317 24.12 6.32 -11.62
C GLN A 317 24.06 6.35 -10.09
N LEU A 318 23.34 7.31 -9.52
CA LEU A 318 23.18 7.52 -8.10
C LEU A 318 21.78 8.09 -7.83
N MET A 319 21.19 7.74 -6.68
CA MET A 319 19.95 8.33 -6.21
C MET A 319 20.16 9.24 -5.01
N ILE A 320 19.44 10.36 -4.98
CA ILE A 320 19.29 11.21 -3.80
C ILE A 320 17.83 11.16 -3.37
N SER A 321 17.59 10.85 -2.12
CA SER A 321 16.25 10.78 -1.54
C SER A 321 16.28 11.16 -0.05
N ASP A 322 15.12 11.39 0.53
CA ASP A 322 14.94 11.26 1.97
C ASP A 322 14.78 9.79 2.36
N VAL A 323 14.34 9.50 3.57
CA VAL A 323 14.14 8.11 4.01
C VAL A 323 12.84 7.57 3.40
N SER A 324 12.97 6.91 2.26
CA SER A 324 11.89 6.37 1.44
C SER A 324 12.18 4.93 1.02
N GLY A 325 11.13 4.12 0.83
CA GLY A 325 11.25 2.74 0.35
C GLY A 325 11.96 2.63 -1.00
N VAL A 326 11.82 3.64 -1.87
CA VAL A 326 12.45 3.68 -3.21
C VAL A 326 13.99 3.65 -3.16
N ILE A 327 14.60 4.07 -2.05
CA ILE A 327 16.05 3.94 -1.80
C ILE A 327 16.48 2.48 -1.96
N PHE A 328 15.74 1.57 -1.33
CA PHE A 328 16.05 0.14 -1.34
C PHE A 328 15.68 -0.51 -2.66
N ASP A 329 14.61 -0.05 -3.32
CA ASP A 329 14.30 -0.49 -4.68
C ASP A 329 15.47 -0.17 -5.62
N PHE A 330 15.96 1.07 -5.62
CA PHE A 330 17.07 1.49 -6.44
C PHE A 330 18.36 0.74 -6.10
N ALA A 331 18.76 0.78 -4.83
CA ALA A 331 20.01 0.19 -4.38
C ALA A 331 20.04 -1.32 -4.60
N PHE A 332 18.97 -2.06 -4.27
CA PHE A 332 18.96 -3.51 -4.35
C PHE A 332 18.80 -4.06 -5.78
N ILE A 333 18.06 -3.36 -6.63
CA ILE A 333 17.85 -3.79 -8.02
C ILE A 333 19.08 -3.45 -8.87
N PHE A 334 19.62 -2.25 -8.73
CA PHE A 334 20.69 -1.76 -9.61
C PHE A 334 22.08 -1.82 -8.99
N LEU A 335 22.21 -2.10 -7.71
CA LEU A 335 23.48 -2.12 -6.93
C LEU A 335 24.24 -0.80 -7.05
N ARG A 336 23.51 0.32 -6.99
CA ARG A 336 24.05 1.67 -7.16
C ARG A 336 23.90 2.48 -5.87
N PRO A 337 24.82 3.44 -5.62
CA PRO A 337 24.86 4.20 -4.38
C PRO A 337 23.69 5.17 -4.22
N VAL A 338 23.37 5.45 -2.95
CA VAL A 338 22.32 6.38 -2.55
C VAL A 338 22.88 7.43 -1.59
N ILE A 339 22.46 8.68 -1.76
CA ILE A 339 22.58 9.73 -0.74
C ILE A 339 21.20 9.90 -0.09
N SER A 340 21.13 9.63 1.21
CA SER A 340 19.93 9.89 2.00
C SER A 340 20.05 11.24 2.73
N VAL A 341 19.03 12.11 2.58
CA VAL A 341 19.06 13.47 3.15
C VAL A 341 17.99 13.62 4.21
N GLY A 342 18.37 13.81 5.45
CA GLY A 342 17.45 14.07 6.54
C GLY A 342 17.68 13.27 7.81
N SER A 343 16.81 13.48 8.80
CA SER A 343 16.96 12.95 10.18
C SER A 343 16.19 11.65 10.46
N GLY A 344 15.41 11.15 9.51
CA GLY A 344 14.68 9.90 9.65
C GLY A 344 13.14 10.05 9.74
N PRO A 345 12.41 8.94 9.77
CA PRO A 345 10.97 8.94 9.79
C PRO A 345 10.40 9.38 11.15
N MET A 346 9.15 9.88 11.13
CA MET A 346 8.38 10.12 12.35
C MET A 346 7.99 8.78 12.99
N LYS A 347 7.93 8.76 14.34
CA LYS A 347 7.50 7.58 15.10
C LYS A 347 6.04 7.68 15.57
N ASP A 348 5.55 8.89 15.81
CA ASP A 348 4.22 9.12 16.38
C ASP A 348 3.11 8.63 15.45
N GLY A 349 2.25 7.76 15.97
CA GLY A 349 1.15 7.17 15.21
C GLY A 349 1.50 5.95 14.35
N PHE A 350 2.76 5.47 14.45
CA PHE A 350 3.26 4.33 13.69
C PHE A 350 3.78 3.22 14.62
N GLU A 351 3.91 2.00 14.08
CA GLU A 351 4.43 0.82 14.80
C GLU A 351 5.82 1.09 15.42
N ALA A 352 6.60 2.00 14.83
CA ALA A 352 7.89 2.45 15.34
C ALA A 352 7.85 3.00 16.78
N TRP A 353 6.68 3.41 17.27
CA TRP A 353 6.51 3.87 18.65
C TRP A 353 6.66 2.76 19.68
N GLU A 354 6.16 1.57 19.35
CA GLU A 354 6.17 0.41 20.25
C GLU A 354 7.33 -0.56 19.99
N ILE A 355 7.98 -0.49 18.82
CA ILE A 355 9.09 -1.37 18.50
C ILE A 355 10.36 -0.86 19.21
N PRO A 356 11.01 -1.68 20.08
CA PRO A 356 12.10 -1.20 20.95
C PRO A 356 13.44 -1.02 20.24
N HIS A 357 13.57 -1.39 18.99
CA HIS A 357 14.79 -1.26 18.21
C HIS A 357 14.58 -0.38 16.98
N GLU A 358 15.64 0.17 16.45
CA GLU A 358 15.60 0.97 15.24
C GLU A 358 15.41 0.08 14.01
N ALA A 359 14.63 0.58 13.03
CA ALA A 359 14.43 -0.10 11.74
C ALA A 359 15.78 -0.38 11.07
N TRP A 360 15.93 -1.54 10.45
CA TRP A 360 17.17 -1.93 9.78
C TRP A 360 17.53 -0.95 8.65
N GLU A 361 16.55 -0.35 8.00
CA GLU A 361 16.75 0.66 6.96
C GLU A 361 17.55 1.84 7.48
N MET A 362 17.18 2.33 8.66
CA MET A 362 17.85 3.48 9.26
C MET A 362 19.30 3.20 9.63
N GLN A 363 19.56 1.98 10.13
CA GLN A 363 20.91 1.52 10.45
C GLN A 363 21.79 1.31 9.22
N SER A 364 21.17 1.12 8.06
CA SER A 364 21.84 0.70 6.83
C SER A 364 22.12 1.84 5.84
N LEU A 365 21.62 3.06 6.08
CA LEU A 365 21.73 4.17 5.13
C LEU A 365 23.18 4.46 4.71
N ASP A 366 24.12 4.43 5.65
CA ASP A 366 25.54 4.65 5.37
C ASP A 366 26.20 3.47 4.62
N SER A 367 25.59 2.29 4.68
CA SER A 367 26.02 1.13 3.89
C SER A 367 25.59 1.20 2.41
N LEU A 368 24.54 1.97 2.13
CA LEU A 368 24.09 2.24 0.75
C LEU A 368 24.87 3.36 0.07
N GLY A 369 25.58 4.20 0.83
CA GLY A 369 26.31 5.33 0.30
C GLY A 369 26.66 6.35 1.39
N ARG A 370 25.90 7.45 1.48
CA ARG A 370 26.15 8.50 2.45
C ARG A 370 24.84 9.10 2.98
N ARG A 371 24.81 9.36 4.28
CA ARG A 371 23.77 10.16 4.92
C ARG A 371 24.20 11.61 5.00
N ILE A 372 23.35 12.54 4.57
CA ILE A 372 23.52 13.99 4.67
C ILE A 372 22.51 14.53 5.68
N TYR A 373 22.99 15.21 6.69
CA TYR A 373 22.14 15.83 7.69
C TYR A 373 21.74 17.26 7.29
N PRO A 374 20.62 17.79 7.84
CA PRO A 374 20.19 19.16 7.57
C PRO A 374 21.32 20.17 7.81
N GLY A 375 21.52 21.08 6.84
CA GLY A 375 22.60 22.07 6.85
C GLY A 375 23.89 21.62 6.16
N GLN A 376 23.98 20.37 5.70
CA GLN A 376 25.14 19.82 4.99
C GLN A 376 24.92 19.70 3.48
N GLU A 377 23.82 20.20 2.95
CA GLU A 377 23.37 19.97 1.55
C GLU A 377 24.39 20.49 0.52
N GLN A 378 25.17 21.53 0.87
CA GLN A 378 26.23 22.07 0.00
C GLN A 378 27.34 21.04 -0.30
N SER A 379 27.48 20.01 0.53
CA SER A 379 28.48 18.93 0.33
C SER A 379 28.03 17.90 -0.71
N ILE A 380 26.78 17.93 -1.17
CA ILE A 380 26.19 16.90 -2.05
C ILE A 380 26.98 16.70 -3.35
N PRO A 381 27.38 17.73 -4.12
CA PRO A 381 28.12 17.50 -5.36
C PRO A 381 29.49 16.83 -5.13
N ALA A 382 30.17 17.16 -4.04
CA ALA A 382 31.43 16.50 -3.67
C ALA A 382 31.19 15.04 -3.23
N THR A 383 30.12 14.79 -2.48
CA THR A 383 29.72 13.46 -2.05
C THR A 383 29.33 12.57 -3.24
N VAL A 384 28.64 13.11 -4.25
CA VAL A 384 28.32 12.39 -5.49
C VAL A 384 29.58 11.92 -6.18
N ARG A 385 30.58 12.82 -6.37
CA ARG A 385 31.88 12.46 -6.99
C ARG A 385 32.59 11.35 -6.22
N ASP A 386 32.63 11.44 -4.89
CA ASP A 386 33.26 10.42 -4.03
C ASP A 386 32.56 9.06 -4.20
N LEU A 387 31.24 9.01 -4.11
CA LEU A 387 30.49 7.76 -4.19
C LEU A 387 30.60 7.12 -5.59
N LEU A 388 30.57 7.90 -6.67
CA LEU A 388 30.72 7.40 -8.01
C LEU A 388 32.11 6.84 -8.28
N SER A 389 33.17 7.42 -7.66
CA SER A 389 34.54 6.89 -7.78
C SER A 389 34.74 5.54 -7.07
N ARG A 390 33.86 5.18 -6.15
CA ARG A 390 33.90 3.93 -5.34
C ARG A 390 32.72 2.99 -5.63
N HIS A 391 32.08 3.15 -6.78
CA HIS A 391 30.82 2.45 -7.09
C HIS A 391 30.92 0.92 -7.04
N GLU A 392 32.06 0.31 -7.42
CA GLU A 392 32.25 -1.15 -7.39
C GLU A 392 32.30 -1.70 -5.96
N ASP A 393 33.05 -1.05 -5.05
CA ASP A 393 33.07 -1.41 -3.63
C ASP A 393 31.69 -1.25 -2.99
N LEU A 394 30.99 -0.17 -3.31
CA LEU A 394 29.63 0.07 -2.83
C LEU A 394 28.64 -0.96 -3.36
N ALA A 395 28.75 -1.38 -4.61
CA ALA A 395 27.90 -2.41 -5.20
C ALA A 395 28.00 -3.73 -4.40
N GLY A 396 29.19 -4.18 -4.06
CA GLY A 396 29.42 -5.38 -3.24
C GLY A 396 28.82 -5.25 -1.83
N ARG A 397 28.95 -4.08 -1.20
CA ARG A 397 28.36 -3.81 0.13
C ARG A 397 26.84 -3.77 0.07
N ILE A 398 26.26 -3.14 -0.94
CA ILE A 398 24.81 -3.08 -1.17
C ILE A 398 24.25 -4.49 -1.38
N GLU A 399 24.96 -5.31 -2.18
CA GLU A 399 24.55 -6.70 -2.43
C GLU A 399 24.57 -7.53 -1.15
N ALA A 400 25.61 -7.44 -0.35
CA ALA A 400 25.69 -8.11 0.95
C ALA A 400 24.56 -7.67 1.90
N LEU A 401 24.26 -6.37 1.94
CA LEU A 401 23.16 -5.83 2.73
C LEU A 401 21.80 -6.37 2.27
N ARG A 402 21.56 -6.39 0.94
CA ARG A 402 20.35 -6.97 0.34
C ARG A 402 20.18 -8.43 0.75
N ASN A 403 21.21 -9.25 0.56
CA ASN A 403 21.17 -10.68 0.83
C ASN A 403 20.99 -10.99 2.32
N LYS A 404 21.42 -10.10 3.22
CA LYS A 404 21.19 -10.19 4.66
C LYS A 404 19.73 -9.92 5.05
N ASN A 405 19.09 -8.95 4.38
CA ASN A 405 17.80 -8.41 4.80
C ASN A 405 16.61 -8.86 3.95
N VAL A 406 16.83 -9.39 2.73
CA VAL A 406 15.77 -9.84 1.82
C VAL A 406 16.08 -11.24 1.33
N VAL A 407 15.22 -12.19 1.68
CA VAL A 407 15.32 -13.55 1.18
C VAL A 407 14.61 -13.68 -0.18
N ASN A 408 14.99 -14.68 -0.97
CA ASN A 408 14.37 -14.99 -2.28
C ASN A 408 14.23 -13.75 -3.19
N PHE A 409 15.25 -12.87 -3.18
CA PHE A 409 15.22 -11.64 -3.97
C PHE A 409 15.09 -11.94 -5.47
N GLY A 410 14.02 -11.43 -6.09
CA GLY A 410 13.70 -11.65 -7.51
C GLY A 410 13.05 -13.01 -7.84
N CYS A 411 12.73 -13.83 -6.83
CA CYS A 411 12.06 -15.11 -7.01
C CYS A 411 11.11 -15.49 -5.86
N ALA A 412 10.56 -14.51 -5.15
CA ALA A 412 9.67 -14.71 -4.00
C ALA A 412 8.29 -15.29 -4.36
N GLY A 413 7.81 -15.08 -5.58
CA GLY A 413 6.51 -15.54 -6.02
C GLY A 413 6.34 -17.06 -5.95
N GLU A 414 7.40 -17.83 -6.25
CA GLU A 414 7.37 -19.29 -6.22
C GLU A 414 7.21 -19.86 -4.79
N PRO A 415 8.04 -19.51 -3.79
CA PRO A 415 7.88 -20.02 -2.42
C PRO A 415 6.59 -19.50 -1.76
N ILE A 416 6.13 -18.29 -2.08
CA ILE A 416 4.86 -17.78 -1.59
C ILE A 416 3.68 -18.59 -2.13
N ALA A 417 3.68 -18.88 -3.43
CA ALA A 417 2.64 -19.71 -4.05
C ALA A 417 2.58 -21.12 -3.42
N GLU A 418 3.74 -21.73 -3.19
CA GLU A 418 3.84 -23.04 -2.53
C GLU A 418 3.30 -22.99 -1.09
N ALA A 419 3.65 -21.97 -0.32
CA ALA A 419 3.15 -21.80 1.05
C ALA A 419 1.63 -21.63 1.10
N LEU A 420 1.05 -20.82 0.19
CA LEU A 420 -0.40 -20.62 0.08
C LEU A 420 -1.12 -21.93 -0.28
N MET A 421 -0.58 -22.71 -1.21
CA MET A 421 -1.16 -24.00 -1.60
C MET A 421 -1.14 -25.01 -0.42
N LYS A 422 -0.01 -25.12 0.28
CA LYS A 422 0.12 -25.98 1.48
C LYS A 422 -0.88 -25.58 2.56
N LEU A 423 -1.02 -24.29 2.84
CA LEU A 423 -1.97 -23.76 3.81
C LEU A 423 -3.42 -24.09 3.40
N ALA A 424 -3.79 -23.87 2.15
CA ALA A 424 -5.13 -24.17 1.66
C ALA A 424 -5.45 -25.67 1.73
N GLN A 425 -4.48 -26.54 1.37
CA GLN A 425 -4.63 -27.98 1.44
C GLN A 425 -4.81 -28.48 2.88
N SER A 426 -4.05 -27.96 3.85
CA SER A 426 -4.20 -28.31 5.26
C SER A 426 -5.59 -27.99 5.80
N LEU A 427 -6.12 -26.79 5.47
CA LEU A 427 -7.47 -26.36 5.88
C LEU A 427 -8.59 -27.19 5.24
N GLN A 428 -8.37 -27.71 4.03
CA GLN A 428 -9.32 -28.61 3.38
C GLN A 428 -9.28 -30.02 3.99
N ALA A 429 -8.10 -30.52 4.37
CA ALA A 429 -7.97 -31.82 5.05
C ALA A 429 -8.68 -31.81 6.40
N GLU A 430 -8.54 -30.73 7.19
CA GLU A 430 -9.25 -30.55 8.46
C GLU A 430 -10.78 -30.54 8.30
N LYS A 431 -11.30 -30.00 7.16
CA LYS A 431 -12.73 -30.00 6.86
C LYS A 431 -13.28 -31.37 6.53
N LYS A 432 -12.45 -32.27 5.98
CA LYS A 432 -12.84 -33.63 5.63
C LYS A 432 -12.79 -34.60 6.82
N SER A 433 -12.05 -34.25 7.88
CA SER A 433 -11.89 -35.03 9.08
C SER A 433 -12.92 -34.72 10.18
N LYS A 434 -13.67 -33.64 10.02
CA LYS A 434 -14.83 -33.26 10.88
C LYS A 434 -16.13 -33.64 10.21
#